data_b8e7568296d43f0972ca20d15c4aa5be
#
_entry.id   b8e7568296d43f0972ca20d15c4aa5be
#
_cell.length_a   1.000
_cell.length_b   1.000
_cell.length_c   1.000
_cell.angle_alpha   90.00
_cell.angle_beta   90.00
_cell.angle_gamma   90.00
#
_symmetry.space_group_name_H-M   'P 1'
#
loop_
_entity.id
_entity.type
_entity.pdbx_description
1 polymer ?
#
loop_
_entity_poly.entity_id
_entity_poly.type
_entity_poly.pdbx_seq_one_letter_code
_entity_poly.pdbx_strand_id
1 'polypeptide(L)'
;MKNRKFKNCLITGITGSGGSYLAEHIRKKDKKLKILGTTRKKISTIDKNLKKISKISKLNLLNYNKTKKYLKNNEPDLIFHIASYADVRKSFFS
;
A
#
# COMPACT_ATOMS: atom_id res chain seq x y z
N MET A 1 -17.32 -13.85 -3.09
CA MET A 1 -17.72 -14.14 -2.23
C MET A 1 -18.12 -13.34 -1.10
N LYS A 2 -19.25 -13.42 -0.77
CA LYS A 2 -19.73 -12.67 0.26
C LYS A 2 -19.14 -13.05 1.56
N ASN A 3 -18.49 -14.16 1.58
CA ASN A 3 -17.86 -14.57 2.79
C ASN A 3 -16.52 -14.03 3.00
N ARG A 4 -16.05 -13.18 2.11
CA ARG A 4 -14.73 -12.69 2.25
C ARG A 4 -14.56 -11.98 3.52
N LYS A 5 -13.46 -12.25 4.17
CA LYS A 5 -13.21 -11.68 5.46
C LYS A 5 -12.14 -10.67 5.53
N PHE A 6 -11.66 -10.19 4.41
CA PHE A 6 -10.61 -9.19 4.44
C PHE A 6 -11.14 -7.89 5.00
N LYS A 7 -10.51 -7.39 6.03
CA LYS A 7 -10.90 -6.13 6.64
C LYS A 7 -10.03 -5.00 6.19
N ASN A 8 -8.77 -5.28 5.89
CA ASN A 8 -7.87 -4.26 5.43
C ASN A 8 -6.86 -4.85 4.46
N CYS A 9 -6.31 -3.99 3.64
CA CYS A 9 -5.25 -4.40 2.73
C CYS A 9 -4.14 -3.36 2.79
N LEU A 10 -2.93 -3.82 2.55
CA LEU A 10 -1.77 -2.95 2.54
C LEU A 10 -1.20 -2.90 1.12
N ILE A 11 -0.96 -1.70 0.62
CA ILE A 11 -0.34 -1.52 -0.67
C ILE A 11 0.99 -0.83 -0.44
N THR A 12 2.09 -1.54 -0.64
CA THR A 12 3.40 -0.92 -0.51
C THR A 12 3.68 -0.16 -1.79
N GLY A 13 4.35 0.98 -1.67
CA GLY A 13 4.59 1.81 -2.85
C GLY A 13 3.33 2.43 -3.38
N ILE A 14 2.40 2.74 -2.51
CA ILE A 14 1.06 3.21 -2.91
C ILE A 14 1.09 4.50 -3.72
N THR A 15 2.14 5.30 -3.58
CA THR A 15 2.21 6.57 -4.30
C THR A 15 2.69 6.43 -5.73
N GLY A 16 3.15 5.25 -6.13
CA GLY A 16 3.50 5.03 -7.52
C GLY A 16 2.25 4.90 -8.36
N SER A 17 2.40 4.97 -9.68
CA SER A 17 1.25 4.91 -10.56
C SER A 17 0.48 3.60 -10.41
N GLY A 18 1.19 2.48 -10.27
CA GLY A 18 0.52 1.21 -10.08
C GLY A 18 -0.20 1.10 -8.76
N GLY A 19 0.45 1.58 -7.69
CA GLY A 19 -0.15 1.51 -6.36
C GLY A 19 -1.37 2.40 -6.21
N SER A 20 -1.29 3.62 -6.73
CA SER A 20 -2.42 4.54 -6.60
C SER A 20 -3.59 4.07 -7.46
N TYR A 21 -3.32 3.53 -8.64
CA TYR A 21 -4.37 2.99 -9.48
C TYR A 21 -5.06 1.83 -8.79
N LEU A 22 -4.29 0.96 -8.18
CA LEU A 22 -4.84 -0.19 -7.45
C LEU A 22 -5.71 0.27 -6.28
N ALA A 23 -5.24 1.27 -5.54
CA ALA A 23 -6.01 1.78 -4.41
C ALA A 23 -7.35 2.33 -4.85
N GLU A 24 -7.36 3.07 -5.94
CA GLU A 24 -8.61 3.64 -6.45
C GLU A 24 -9.53 2.54 -6.95
N HIS A 25 -8.96 1.55 -7.60
CA HIS A 25 -9.76 0.43 -8.11
C HIS A 25 -10.42 -0.34 -6.97
N ILE A 26 -9.65 -0.61 -5.93
CA ILE A 26 -10.16 -1.33 -4.77
C ILE A 26 -11.26 -0.52 -4.08
N ARG A 27 -11.06 0.79 -3.96
CA ARG A 27 -12.06 1.61 -3.29
C ARG A 27 -13.37 1.63 -4.06
N LYS A 28 -13.32 1.56 -5.36
CA LYS A 28 -14.54 1.52 -6.15
C LYS A 28 -15.27 0.21 -5.96
N LYS A 29 -14.52 -0.87 -5.80
CA LYS A 29 -15.14 -2.18 -5.67
C LYS A 29 -15.61 -2.48 -4.26
N ASP A 30 -14.93 -1.95 -3.26
CA ASP A 30 -15.27 -2.25 -1.88
C ASP A 30 -15.07 -1.01 -1.04
N LYS A 31 -16.16 -0.37 -0.70
CA LYS A 31 -16.09 0.87 0.06
C LYS A 31 -15.82 0.67 1.53
N LYS A 32 -15.93 -0.55 2.00
CA LYS A 32 -15.72 -0.82 3.41
C LYS A 32 -14.32 -1.31 3.73
N LEU A 33 -13.60 -1.77 2.73
CA LEU A 33 -12.27 -2.29 2.96
C LEU A 33 -11.32 -1.14 3.34
N LYS A 34 -10.61 -1.32 4.43
CA LYS A 34 -9.65 -0.29 4.84
C LYS A 34 -8.38 -0.45 4.01
N ILE A 35 -7.95 0.62 3.38
CA ILE A 35 -6.75 0.58 2.56
C ILE A 35 -5.61 1.25 3.30
N LEU A 36 -4.53 0.49 3.52
CA LEU A 36 -3.32 0.99 4.13
C LEU A 36 -2.28 1.13 3.04
N GLY A 37 -1.44 2.12 3.14
CA GLY A 37 -0.40 2.30 2.14
C GLY A 37 0.90 2.73 2.76
N THR A 38 2.01 2.34 2.15
CA THR A 38 3.31 2.82 2.58
C THR A 38 3.99 3.52 1.42
N THR A 39 4.82 4.50 1.74
CA THR A 39 5.53 5.26 0.75
C THR A 39 6.84 5.74 1.33
N ARG A 40 7.79 6.04 0.47
CA ARG A 40 9.03 6.64 0.90
C ARG A 40 9.00 8.16 0.71
N LYS A 41 7.94 8.67 0.13
CA LYS A 41 7.81 10.10 -0.09
C LYS A 41 7.28 10.81 1.14
N LYS A 42 7.45 12.13 1.18
CA LYS A 42 6.90 12.89 2.28
C LYS A 42 5.39 12.89 2.16
N ILE A 43 4.72 12.69 3.26
CA ILE A 43 3.26 12.62 3.25
C ILE A 43 2.64 13.90 2.69
N SER A 44 3.25 15.03 2.95
CA SER A 44 2.70 16.30 2.48
C SER A 44 2.69 16.45 0.95
N THR A 45 3.48 15.63 0.25
CA THR A 45 3.53 15.72 -1.20
C THR A 45 2.59 14.77 -1.90
N ILE A 46 1.80 14.01 -1.14
CA ILE A 46 0.93 13.01 -1.73
C ILE A 46 -0.40 13.60 -2.14
N ASP A 47 -0.93 13.08 -3.24
CA ASP A 47 -2.20 13.54 -3.77
C ASP A 47 -3.30 13.44 -2.71
N LYS A 48 -4.10 14.48 -2.61
CA LYS A 48 -5.16 14.53 -1.61
C LYS A 48 -6.20 13.44 -1.80
N ASN A 49 -6.53 13.13 -3.03
CA ASN A 49 -7.54 12.11 -3.29
C ASN A 49 -7.06 10.75 -2.80
N LEU A 50 -5.79 10.46 -3.00
CA LEU A 50 -5.24 9.19 -2.53
C LEU A 50 -5.27 9.13 -1.01
N LYS A 51 -4.98 10.24 -0.34
CA LYS A 51 -5.01 10.28 1.10
C LYS A 51 -6.42 10.14 1.66
N LYS A 52 -7.42 10.50 0.88
CA LYS A 52 -8.80 10.36 1.34
C LYS A 52 -9.26 8.92 1.35
N ILE A 53 -8.78 8.13 0.42
CA ILE A 53 -9.25 6.75 0.30
C ILE A 53 -8.36 5.74 0.99
N SER A 54 -7.22 6.19 1.53
CA SER A 54 -6.28 5.27 2.14
C SER A 54 -5.53 5.95 3.27
N LYS A 55 -5.03 5.13 4.18
CA LYS A 55 -4.22 5.64 5.28
C LYS A 55 -2.77 5.37 4.90
N ILE A 56 -2.04 6.42 4.62
CA ILE A 56 -0.68 6.31 4.11
C ILE A 56 0.35 6.64 5.18
N SER A 57 1.35 5.80 5.30
CA SER A 57 2.43 6.01 6.26
C SER A 57 3.76 6.02 5.52
N LYS A 58 4.67 6.85 5.98
CA LYS A 58 6.00 6.87 5.39
C LYS A 58 6.78 5.73 6.02
N LEU A 59 7.29 4.84 5.19
CA LEU A 59 8.00 3.68 5.68
C LEU A 59 9.01 3.21 4.64
N ASN A 60 10.24 3.02 5.07
CA ASN A 60 11.26 2.45 4.21
C ASN A 60 11.27 0.96 4.47
N LEU A 61 10.82 0.17 3.52
CA LEU A 61 10.71 -1.27 3.69
C LEU A 61 12.05 -1.97 3.89
N LEU A 62 13.13 -1.28 3.58
CA LEU A 62 14.46 -1.85 3.83
C LEU A 62 14.81 -1.81 5.30
N ASN A 63 14.09 -1.03 6.09
CA ASN A 63 14.31 -1.00 7.52
C ASN A 63 13.49 -2.13 8.12
N TYR A 64 14.13 -3.24 8.35
CA TYR A 64 13.44 -4.44 8.80
C TYR A 64 12.67 -4.25 10.11
N ASN A 65 13.28 -3.60 11.07
CA ASN A 65 12.61 -3.44 12.36
C ASN A 65 11.36 -2.57 12.27
N LYS A 66 11.42 -1.49 11.51
CA LYS A 66 10.26 -0.63 11.35
C LYS A 66 9.17 -1.30 10.55
N THR A 67 9.55 -2.06 9.54
CA THR A 67 8.59 -2.77 8.73
C THR A 67 7.87 -3.83 9.56
N LYS A 68 8.62 -4.58 10.36
CA LYS A 68 8.05 -5.60 11.20
C LYS A 68 7.07 -4.99 12.20
N LYS A 69 7.46 -3.88 12.79
CA LYS A 69 6.60 -3.20 13.75
C LYS A 69 5.32 -2.68 13.09
N TYR A 70 5.45 -2.15 11.88
CA TYR A 70 4.30 -1.66 11.15
C TYR A 70 3.32 -2.78 10.87
N LEU A 71 3.81 -3.91 10.41
CA LEU A 71 2.95 -5.06 10.11
C LEU A 71 2.27 -5.59 11.36
N LYS A 72 3.00 -5.63 12.45
CA LYS A 72 2.45 -6.12 13.69
C LYS A 72 1.35 -5.19 14.21
N ASN A 73 1.54 -3.89 14.08
CA ASN A 73 0.57 -2.93 14.57
C ASN A 73 -0.67 -2.84 13.70
N ASN A 74 -0.54 -3.07 12.41
CA ASN A 74 -1.65 -2.89 11.49
C ASN A 74 -2.30 -4.18 11.03
N GLU A 75 -1.60 -5.28 11.12
CA GLU A 75 -2.12 -6.61 10.78
C GLU A 75 -2.94 -6.66 9.50
N PRO A 76 -2.37 -6.29 8.38
CA PRO A 76 -3.14 -6.32 7.14
C PRO A 76 -3.50 -7.75 6.74
N ASP A 77 -4.72 -7.90 6.24
CA ASP A 77 -5.21 -9.21 5.79
C ASP A 77 -4.67 -9.56 4.40
N LEU A 78 -4.44 -8.54 3.59
CA LEU A 78 -3.90 -8.72 2.26
C LEU A 78 -2.76 -7.75 2.07
N ILE A 79 -1.73 -8.15 1.35
CA ILE A 79 -0.61 -7.27 1.05
C ILE A 79 -0.35 -7.28 -0.45
N PHE A 80 -0.40 -6.11 -1.06
CA PHE A 80 0.00 -5.94 -2.45
C PHE A 80 1.34 -5.24 -2.44
N HIS A 81 2.37 -5.97 -2.79
CA HIS A 81 3.71 -5.39 -2.78
C HIS A 81 4.03 -4.81 -4.15
N ILE A 82 3.94 -3.50 -4.24
CA ILE A 82 4.23 -2.79 -5.48
C ILE A 82 5.59 -2.14 -5.32
N ALA A 83 6.61 -2.75 -5.88
CA ALA A 83 7.95 -2.19 -5.80
C ALA A 83 8.05 -1.01 -6.75
N SER A 84 9.08 -0.20 -6.58
CA SER A 84 9.28 0.87 -7.52
C SER A 84 9.50 0.25 -8.89
N TYR A 85 9.12 0.97 -9.90
CA TYR A 85 9.22 0.44 -11.25
C TYR A 85 10.62 -0.03 -11.60
N ALA A 86 11.60 0.76 -11.23
CA ALA A 86 12.99 0.40 -11.53
C ALA A 86 13.39 -0.89 -10.82
N ASP A 87 12.96 -1.04 -9.58
CA ASP A 87 13.31 -2.22 -8.82
C ASP A 87 12.64 -3.47 -9.39
N VAL A 88 11.43 -3.33 -9.86
CA VAL A 88 10.74 -4.44 -10.45
C VAL A 88 11.47 -4.92 -11.70
N ARG A 89 11.94 -3.97 -12.52
CA ARG A 89 12.66 -4.34 -13.71
C ARG A 89 13.94 -5.09 -13.39
N LYS A 90 14.65 -4.64 -12.38
CA LYS A 90 15.88 -5.33 -11.99
C LYS A 90 15.58 -6.74 -11.51
N SER A 91 14.49 -6.88 -10.78
CA SER A 91 14.15 -8.20 -10.25
C SER A 91 13.86 -9.19 -11.37
N PHE A 92 13.23 -8.73 -12.43
CA PHE A 92 12.91 -9.62 -13.51
C PHE A 92 14.11 -10.03 -14.33
N PHE A 93 15.10 -9.17 -14.42
CA PHE A 93 16.21 -9.43 -15.30
C PHE A 93 17.52 -9.77 -14.62
N SER A 94 17.52 -9.85 -13.32
CA SER A 94 18.76 -10.19 -12.62
C SER A 94 18.86 -11.65 -12.26
#